data_9f29f8aac889e38d6c9a6207cb31ba17
#
_entry.id   9f29f8aac889e38d6c9a6207cb31ba17
#
_cell.length_a   1.000
_cell.length_b   1.000
_cell.length_c   1.000
_cell.angle_alpha   90.00
_cell.angle_beta   90.00
_cell.angle_gamma   90.00
#
_symmetry.space_group_name_H-M   'P 1'
#
loop_
_entity.id
_entity.type
_entity.pdbx_description
1 polymer ?
#
loop_
_entity_poly.entity_id
_entity_poly.type
_entity_poly.pdbx_seq_one_letter_code
_entity_poly.pdbx_strand_id
1 'polypeptide(L)'
;MARNDLIIRVAGEGGEGIVSSGDFIAAACARVGLEVYTFKTFPAEIKGGYCLYQIRTSSEQVYNQGDTFDVFCAFNGEAFELNKHLMTPGTAVVYDYPGGDFEPDLPEGVIGYPIPMSQTAKDLKSYRSKNMVALGALSVLFNIEEETLIRVLTDKFARKGDKILNLNLEAFAKGKELGAAHEKTDPYRVADPQGAKDVIIIDGNSAVGLGAIIGGLDFFSAYPITPATEVAKYVAKHLPKRGGTLIQAEDEIASIAQVLGASYAGKKAMTATSGPGLALMSEMLGMFTMSETPGLVVDVQRGGPSTGLPTKHEQSDLFLAIMGAHGDSPRIVLSVEDVKDCVDMTVEGLNIAEEYQCPVIILSDGSLAFSTQTFPTPDPSSFEIVNRKRWDGEGEYKRYEMTDDLISPMADPGTKGGLHVSTGLEHGETGAPKYTPENHELQAKKRFDKIKPIVDRYRPVEIQGEGDADVGIITWGSTIGVVREAVQRLRAEGLKVKGFYPKLMWPMPVEQYEAFAATCGKILVPEVNYQGQLSHFIRSETNIKSSIPYTICGGLPFTPAMIVERTKEILS
;
A
#
# COMPACT_ATOMS: atom_id res chain seq x y z
N MET A 1 7.43 20.02 26.06
CA MET A 1 8.20 18.80 25.70
C MET A 1 8.44 18.87 24.21
N ALA A 2 9.66 18.62 23.72
CA ALA A 2 9.89 18.49 22.29
C ALA A 2 8.98 17.38 21.78
N ARG A 3 8.16 17.64 20.77
CA ARG A 3 7.38 16.59 20.09
C ARG A 3 8.38 15.65 19.43
N ASN A 4 8.30 14.36 19.73
CA ASN A 4 9.10 13.32 19.06
C ASN A 4 8.63 13.06 17.62
N ASP A 5 7.57 13.72 17.18
CA ASP A 5 6.84 13.55 15.93
C ASP A 5 6.77 14.89 15.19
N LEU A 6 7.18 14.92 13.93
CA LEU A 6 7.17 16.09 13.06
C LEU A 6 6.59 15.76 11.70
N ILE A 7 5.68 16.60 11.22
CA ILE A 7 5.06 16.46 9.91
C ILE A 7 5.48 17.63 9.02
N ILE A 8 6.25 17.33 7.96
CA ILE A 8 6.70 18.29 6.95
C ILE A 8 5.90 18.03 5.66
N ARG A 9 5.27 19.06 5.13
CA ARG A 9 4.62 19.02 3.83
C ARG A 9 5.36 19.90 2.83
N VAL A 10 5.67 19.34 1.67
CA VAL A 10 6.24 20.08 0.53
C VAL A 10 5.23 20.04 -0.61
N ALA A 11 4.89 21.19 -1.18
CA ALA A 11 3.94 21.24 -2.30
C ALA A 11 4.33 22.29 -3.35
N GLY A 12 3.91 22.02 -4.59
CA GLY A 12 4.18 22.84 -5.75
C GLY A 12 3.61 22.21 -7.02
N GLU A 13 4.20 22.56 -8.16
CA GLU A 13 3.83 22.01 -9.45
C GLU A 13 4.64 20.75 -9.79
N GLY A 14 4.01 19.83 -10.50
CA GLY A 14 4.67 18.63 -11.03
C GLY A 14 5.85 19.01 -11.94
N GLY A 15 7.06 18.59 -11.54
CA GLY A 15 8.32 18.93 -12.23
C GLY A 15 9.22 19.90 -11.47
N GLU A 16 8.74 20.60 -10.44
CA GLU A 16 9.57 21.46 -9.57
C GLU A 16 10.47 20.68 -8.58
N GLY A 17 10.36 19.35 -8.56
CA GLY A 17 11.19 18.50 -7.68
C GLY A 17 10.58 18.20 -6.31
N ILE A 18 9.27 18.39 -6.15
CA ILE A 18 8.53 18.14 -4.90
C ILE A 18 8.76 16.71 -4.38
N VAL A 19 8.51 15.71 -5.24
CA VAL A 19 8.72 14.29 -4.88
C VAL A 19 10.16 14.03 -4.48
N SER A 20 11.13 14.57 -5.24
CA SER A 20 12.55 14.37 -4.92
C SER A 20 12.94 15.00 -3.58
N SER A 21 12.40 16.17 -3.25
CA SER A 21 12.67 16.81 -1.94
C SER A 21 12.16 15.96 -0.80
N GLY A 22 10.93 15.45 -0.93
CA GLY A 22 10.35 14.55 0.06
C GLY A 22 11.15 13.24 0.22
N ASP A 23 11.53 12.61 -0.89
CA ASP A 23 12.35 11.39 -0.87
C ASP A 23 13.72 11.63 -0.18
N PHE A 24 14.36 12.79 -0.39
CA PHE A 24 15.65 13.11 0.26
C PHE A 24 15.50 13.30 1.77
N ILE A 25 14.47 14.03 2.21
CA ILE A 25 14.17 14.21 3.64
C ILE A 25 13.87 12.84 4.28
N ALA A 26 12.99 12.07 3.69
CA ALA A 26 12.60 10.75 4.17
C ALA A 26 13.82 9.80 4.29
N ALA A 27 14.66 9.75 3.26
CA ALA A 27 15.86 8.93 3.26
C ALA A 27 16.90 9.40 4.30
N ALA A 28 17.04 10.71 4.51
CA ALA A 28 17.96 11.23 5.53
C ALA A 28 17.49 10.87 6.95
N CYS A 29 16.18 11.06 7.25
CA CYS A 29 15.60 10.68 8.53
C CYS A 29 15.73 9.17 8.81
N ALA A 30 15.47 8.34 7.81
CA ALA A 30 15.62 6.88 7.93
C ALA A 30 17.08 6.47 8.23
N ARG A 31 18.07 7.08 7.56
CA ARG A 31 19.50 6.76 7.76
C ARG A 31 20.04 7.12 9.15
N VAL A 32 19.40 8.05 9.83
CA VAL A 32 19.74 8.41 11.22
C VAL A 32 18.90 7.63 12.25
N GLY A 33 18.14 6.63 11.81
CA GLY A 33 17.40 5.70 12.66
C GLY A 33 16.03 6.19 13.12
N LEU A 34 15.48 7.21 12.46
CA LEU A 34 14.12 7.67 12.73
C LEU A 34 13.09 6.83 11.94
N GLU A 35 11.91 6.70 12.51
CA GLU A 35 10.75 6.16 11.82
C GLU A 35 10.22 7.19 10.82
N VAL A 36 9.84 6.73 9.66
CA VAL A 36 9.34 7.57 8.56
C VAL A 36 8.10 6.94 7.94
N TYR A 37 7.09 7.76 7.76
CA TYR A 37 5.92 7.46 6.92
C TYR A 37 5.66 8.63 5.99
N THR A 38 5.43 8.35 4.71
CA THR A 38 5.17 9.40 3.72
C THR A 38 3.81 9.24 3.08
N PHE A 39 3.22 10.36 2.69
CA PHE A 39 2.04 10.40 1.84
C PHE A 39 2.29 11.37 0.69
N LYS A 40 1.96 10.97 -0.52
CA LYS A 40 2.10 11.83 -1.70
C LYS A 40 0.91 11.72 -2.63
N THR A 41 0.58 12.83 -3.26
CA THR A 41 -0.37 12.86 -4.36
C THR A 41 0.18 13.72 -5.48
N PHE A 42 -0.09 13.32 -6.69
CA PHE A 42 0.34 14.02 -7.90
C PHE A 42 -0.78 13.99 -8.94
N PRO A 43 -0.75 14.91 -9.90
CA PRO A 43 -1.75 14.95 -10.96
C PRO A 43 -1.61 13.74 -11.88
N ALA A 44 -2.66 13.45 -12.64
CA ALA A 44 -2.63 12.42 -13.68
C ALA A 44 -1.76 12.84 -14.87
N GLU A 45 -1.55 14.13 -15.07
CA GLU A 45 -0.73 14.73 -16.12
C GLU A 45 0.77 14.51 -15.86
N ILE A 46 1.56 14.32 -16.91
CA ILE A 46 3.01 14.09 -16.81
C ILE A 46 3.76 15.35 -16.40
N LYS A 47 3.25 16.53 -16.73
CA LYS A 47 3.82 17.84 -16.38
C LYS A 47 2.71 18.80 -16.00
N GLY A 48 3.01 19.65 -15.01
CA GLY A 48 2.04 20.58 -14.47
C GLY A 48 1.16 19.95 -13.40
N GLY A 49 0.25 20.75 -12.86
CA GLY A 49 -0.71 20.36 -11.86
C GLY A 49 -0.11 20.22 -10.44
N TYR A 50 -1.01 20.27 -9.48
CA TYR A 50 -0.67 20.28 -8.06
C TYR A 50 -0.05 18.94 -7.60
N CYS A 51 1.13 19.02 -7.01
CA CYS A 51 1.88 17.92 -6.42
C CYS A 51 2.13 18.18 -4.94
N LEU A 52 1.94 17.18 -4.10
CA LEU A 52 2.13 17.24 -2.66
C LEU A 52 2.93 16.03 -2.19
N TYR A 53 3.86 16.27 -1.27
CA TYR A 53 4.58 15.24 -0.55
C TYR A 53 4.60 15.59 0.94
N GLN A 54 4.06 14.72 1.77
CA GLN A 54 4.05 14.84 3.22
C GLN A 54 4.94 13.77 3.84
N ILE A 55 5.81 14.18 4.73
CA ILE A 55 6.74 13.34 5.48
C ILE A 55 6.37 13.44 6.95
N ARG A 56 6.06 12.33 7.58
CA ARG A 56 5.97 12.23 9.03
C ARG A 56 7.19 11.47 9.53
N THR A 57 7.92 12.03 10.48
CA THR A 57 9.12 11.43 11.06
C THR A 57 9.09 11.50 12.58
N SER A 58 9.53 10.43 13.23
CA SER A 58 9.48 10.31 14.70
C SER A 58 10.60 9.41 15.21
N SER A 59 10.93 9.53 16.50
CA SER A 59 11.73 8.52 17.22
C SER A 59 10.92 7.28 17.63
N GLU A 60 9.59 7.36 17.55
CA GLU A 60 8.64 6.30 17.84
C GLU A 60 7.96 5.81 16.56
N GLN A 61 7.33 4.64 16.60
CA GLN A 61 6.67 4.06 15.43
C GLN A 61 5.55 4.94 14.89
N VAL A 62 5.52 5.10 13.57
CA VAL A 62 4.55 5.89 12.82
C VAL A 62 3.71 4.98 11.94
N TYR A 63 2.38 5.10 12.02
CA TYR A 63 1.43 4.23 11.33
C TYR A 63 0.74 4.86 10.12
N ASN A 64 0.79 6.19 9.99
CA ASN A 64 0.03 6.94 8.98
C ASN A 64 0.62 8.35 8.78
N GLN A 65 0.04 9.10 7.85
CA GLN A 65 0.48 10.46 7.48
C GLN A 65 0.19 11.54 8.52
N GLY A 66 -0.57 11.25 9.59
CA GLY A 66 -1.04 12.24 10.58
C GLY A 66 -2.27 13.04 10.11
N ASP A 67 -2.63 14.08 10.89
CA ASP A 67 -3.83 14.90 10.63
C ASP A 67 -3.55 16.05 9.68
N THR A 68 -2.55 16.88 10.01
CA THR A 68 -2.13 18.05 9.26
C THR A 68 -0.60 18.13 9.27
N PHE A 69 -0.04 19.28 9.02
CA PHE A 69 1.42 19.50 9.00
C PHE A 69 1.84 20.55 10.03
N ASP A 70 3.03 20.36 10.58
CA ASP A 70 3.69 21.33 11.46
C ASP A 70 4.50 22.35 10.63
N VAL A 71 5.11 21.84 9.54
CA VAL A 71 5.94 22.60 8.61
C VAL A 71 5.38 22.47 7.19
N PHE A 72 5.22 23.62 6.53
CA PHE A 72 4.80 23.65 5.13
C PHE A 72 5.85 24.35 4.26
N CYS A 73 6.28 23.71 3.18
CA CYS A 73 7.16 24.31 2.19
C CYS A 73 6.38 24.52 0.88
N ALA A 74 6.03 25.77 0.60
CA ALA A 74 5.29 26.17 -0.60
C ALA A 74 6.25 26.61 -1.71
N PHE A 75 6.23 25.92 -2.84
CA PHE A 75 7.07 26.27 -4.00
C PHE A 75 6.44 27.34 -4.88
N ASN A 76 5.12 27.50 -4.84
CA ASN A 76 4.38 28.47 -5.66
C ASN A 76 3.09 28.90 -4.96
N GLY A 77 2.41 29.93 -5.53
CA GLY A 77 1.19 30.49 -4.98
C GLY A 77 0.00 29.54 -4.97
N GLU A 78 -0.15 28.71 -5.98
CA GLU A 78 -1.22 27.70 -6.04
C GLU A 78 -1.10 26.71 -4.87
N ALA A 79 0.10 26.18 -4.65
CA ALA A 79 0.36 25.27 -3.54
C ALA A 79 0.07 25.93 -2.18
N PHE A 80 0.41 27.22 -2.02
CA PHE A 80 0.11 27.96 -0.80
C PHE A 80 -1.40 28.08 -0.57
N GLU A 81 -2.16 28.55 -1.56
CA GLU A 81 -3.59 28.78 -1.44
C GLU A 81 -4.36 27.45 -1.20
N LEU A 82 -3.98 26.37 -1.86
CA LEU A 82 -4.59 25.06 -1.67
C LEU A 82 -4.38 24.47 -0.25
N ASN A 83 -3.34 24.92 0.47
CA ASN A 83 -3.04 24.42 1.81
C ASN A 83 -3.33 25.44 2.93
N LYS A 84 -3.62 26.70 2.59
CA LYS A 84 -3.82 27.81 3.54
C LYS A 84 -4.85 27.49 4.63
N HIS A 85 -5.95 26.83 4.25
CA HIS A 85 -7.03 26.46 5.16
C HIS A 85 -6.68 25.37 6.19
N LEU A 86 -5.56 24.66 5.98
CA LEU A 86 -5.05 23.64 6.90
C LEU A 86 -4.02 24.17 7.89
N MET A 87 -3.59 25.43 7.72
CA MET A 87 -2.62 26.08 8.62
C MET A 87 -3.31 26.48 9.92
N THR A 88 -2.62 26.28 11.02
CA THR A 88 -3.07 26.67 12.36
C THR A 88 -2.04 27.61 12.99
N PRO A 89 -2.41 28.41 14.03
CA PRO A 89 -1.44 29.19 14.78
C PRO A 89 -0.24 28.34 15.23
N GLY A 90 0.96 28.81 14.92
CA GLY A 90 2.20 28.09 15.17
C GLY A 90 2.74 27.29 13.98
N THR A 91 1.95 27.03 12.92
CA THR A 91 2.48 26.40 11.69
C THR A 91 3.63 27.20 11.12
N ALA A 92 4.75 26.54 10.80
CA ALA A 92 5.91 27.15 10.14
C ALA A 92 5.79 27.00 8.61
N VAL A 93 5.90 28.11 7.87
CA VAL A 93 5.78 28.11 6.40
C VAL A 93 7.06 28.64 5.77
N VAL A 94 7.73 27.78 4.99
CA VAL A 94 8.86 28.15 4.13
C VAL A 94 8.32 28.39 2.73
N TYR A 95 8.60 29.56 2.13
CA TYR A 95 8.02 29.92 0.84
C TYR A 95 8.99 30.69 -0.05
N ASP A 96 8.76 30.61 -1.37
CA ASP A 96 9.64 31.19 -2.39
C ASP A 96 9.41 32.70 -2.53
N TYR A 97 10.16 33.52 -1.77
CA TYR A 97 10.09 34.99 -1.81
C TYR A 97 11.40 35.63 -1.29
N PRO A 98 11.86 36.77 -1.88
CA PRO A 98 11.40 37.36 -3.14
C PRO A 98 11.88 36.56 -4.37
N GLY A 99 11.19 36.75 -5.51
CA GLY A 99 11.57 36.12 -6.79
C GLY A 99 10.76 34.90 -7.19
N GLY A 100 9.85 34.45 -6.31
CA GLY A 100 8.74 33.55 -6.63
C GLY A 100 7.59 34.27 -7.35
N ASP A 101 6.51 33.56 -7.61
CA ASP A 101 5.32 34.03 -8.33
C ASP A 101 4.24 34.65 -7.42
N PHE A 102 4.48 34.70 -6.10
CA PHE A 102 3.48 35.18 -5.13
C PHE A 102 4.12 35.78 -3.89
N GLU A 103 3.35 36.62 -3.22
CA GLU A 103 3.62 37.09 -1.85
C GLU A 103 2.50 36.56 -0.95
N PRO A 104 2.80 35.68 0.03
CA PRO A 104 1.76 35.03 0.82
C PRO A 104 1.10 35.97 1.82
N ASP A 105 -0.24 35.93 1.88
CA ASP A 105 -1.01 36.47 2.98
C ASP A 105 -1.12 35.39 4.07
N LEU A 106 -0.18 35.39 5.04
CA LEU A 106 -0.09 34.40 6.09
C LEU A 106 -1.26 34.53 7.07
N PRO A 107 -1.95 33.41 7.42
CA PRO A 107 -2.96 33.41 8.47
C PRO A 107 -2.38 33.88 9.83
N GLU A 108 -3.26 34.37 10.71
CA GLU A 108 -2.86 34.83 12.04
C GLU A 108 -2.13 33.73 12.85
N GLY A 109 -1.00 34.07 13.41
CA GLY A 109 -0.18 33.16 14.22
C GLY A 109 0.67 32.16 13.42
N VAL A 110 0.62 32.17 12.08
CA VAL A 110 1.50 31.38 11.22
C VAL A 110 2.87 32.06 11.12
N ILE A 111 3.94 31.28 11.20
CA ILE A 111 5.33 31.74 11.19
C ILE A 111 5.91 31.57 9.79
N GLY A 112 6.33 32.68 9.15
CA GLY A 112 6.84 32.70 7.79
C GLY A 112 8.35 32.76 7.68
N TYR A 113 8.93 31.95 6.80
CA TYR A 113 10.34 31.92 6.43
C TYR A 113 10.47 32.17 4.92
N PRO A 114 10.59 33.42 4.45
CA PRO A 114 10.80 33.73 3.04
C PRO A 114 12.21 33.30 2.59
N ILE A 115 12.28 32.46 1.59
CA ILE A 115 13.53 31.97 0.98
C ILE A 115 13.47 32.26 -0.52
N PRO A 116 14.38 33.04 -1.12
CA PRO A 116 14.36 33.37 -2.53
C PRO A 116 14.84 32.18 -3.40
N MET A 117 14.07 31.07 -3.38
CA MET A 117 14.44 29.79 -4.01
C MET A 117 14.62 29.94 -5.52
N SER A 118 13.65 30.56 -6.20
CA SER A 118 13.65 30.76 -7.64
C SER A 118 14.76 31.74 -8.07
N GLN A 119 14.99 32.83 -7.32
CA GLN A 119 16.03 33.78 -7.63
C GLN A 119 17.43 33.14 -7.47
N THR A 120 17.67 32.43 -6.37
CA THR A 120 18.93 31.71 -6.13
C THR A 120 19.21 30.66 -7.21
N ALA A 121 18.19 29.89 -7.64
CA ALA A 121 18.34 28.93 -8.73
C ALA A 121 18.67 29.61 -10.08
N LYS A 122 18.11 30.80 -10.34
CA LYS A 122 18.44 31.62 -11.53
C LYS A 122 19.89 32.11 -11.49
N ASP A 123 20.35 32.59 -10.33
CA ASP A 123 21.73 33.12 -10.15
C ASP A 123 22.78 32.00 -10.36
N LEU A 124 22.45 30.77 -9.94
CA LEU A 124 23.22 29.55 -10.21
C LEU A 124 23.07 29.03 -11.65
N LYS A 125 22.30 29.71 -12.51
CA LYS A 125 21.96 29.27 -13.88
C LYS A 125 21.36 27.87 -13.94
N SER A 126 20.62 27.48 -12.93
CA SER A 126 20.01 26.15 -12.79
C SER A 126 18.60 26.22 -12.21
N TYR A 127 17.61 26.50 -13.03
CA TYR A 127 16.20 26.51 -12.63
C TYR A 127 15.73 25.22 -11.96
N ARG A 128 16.37 24.07 -12.31
CA ARG A 128 16.05 22.76 -11.73
C ARG A 128 16.57 22.57 -10.31
N SER A 129 17.38 23.49 -9.78
CA SER A 129 17.98 23.39 -8.44
C SER A 129 17.16 24.12 -7.38
N LYS A 130 15.99 24.69 -7.72
CA LYS A 130 15.07 25.35 -6.78
C LYS A 130 14.79 24.46 -5.55
N ASN A 131 14.49 23.19 -5.80
CA ASN A 131 14.25 22.23 -4.74
C ASN A 131 15.48 21.95 -3.86
N MET A 132 16.69 22.08 -4.37
CA MET A 132 17.91 21.96 -3.55
C MET A 132 18.10 23.16 -2.63
N VAL A 133 17.76 24.37 -3.09
CA VAL A 133 17.74 25.56 -2.24
C VAL A 133 16.72 25.41 -1.10
N ALA A 134 15.50 24.95 -1.43
CA ALA A 134 14.47 24.66 -0.43
C ALA A 134 14.96 23.62 0.60
N LEU A 135 15.57 22.53 0.13
CA LEU A 135 16.09 21.45 0.98
C LEU A 135 17.18 21.96 1.95
N GLY A 136 18.09 22.81 1.46
CA GLY A 136 19.12 23.45 2.29
C GLY A 136 18.52 24.33 3.38
N ALA A 137 17.51 25.15 3.06
CA ALA A 137 16.82 25.97 4.04
C ALA A 137 16.07 25.13 5.08
N LEU A 138 15.33 24.10 4.64
CA LEU A 138 14.63 23.17 5.53
C LEU A 138 15.59 22.43 6.47
N SER A 139 16.79 22.05 5.98
CA SER A 139 17.76 21.32 6.81
C SER A 139 18.22 22.09 8.03
N VAL A 140 18.52 23.37 7.87
CA VAL A 140 18.99 24.19 8.98
C VAL A 140 17.85 24.69 9.87
N LEU A 141 16.71 25.05 9.28
CA LEU A 141 15.55 25.52 10.04
C LEU A 141 14.94 24.42 10.92
N PHE A 142 14.93 23.17 10.45
CA PHE A 142 14.24 22.08 11.15
C PHE A 142 15.18 20.95 11.61
N ASN A 143 16.49 21.21 11.67
CA ASN A 143 17.48 20.27 12.19
C ASN A 143 17.50 18.92 11.49
N ILE A 144 17.36 18.91 10.15
CA ILE A 144 17.55 17.68 9.38
C ILE A 144 19.07 17.47 9.22
N GLU A 145 19.55 16.29 9.60
CA GLU A 145 20.99 16.01 9.69
C GLU A 145 21.71 16.21 8.33
N GLU A 146 22.61 17.22 8.30
CA GLU A 146 23.22 17.74 7.08
C GLU A 146 24.14 16.75 6.38
N GLU A 147 25.02 16.07 7.13
CA GLU A 147 25.98 15.14 6.53
C GLU A 147 25.25 13.97 5.85
N THR A 148 24.16 13.52 6.44
CA THR A 148 23.34 12.45 5.87
C THR A 148 22.59 12.92 4.62
N LEU A 149 22.05 14.16 4.62
CA LEU A 149 21.47 14.74 3.41
C LEU A 149 22.49 14.84 2.28
N ILE A 150 23.71 15.35 2.55
CA ILE A 150 24.79 15.44 1.57
C ILE A 150 25.12 14.04 1.01
N ARG A 151 25.18 13.02 1.87
CA ARG A 151 25.40 11.62 1.42
C ARG A 151 24.26 11.14 0.52
N VAL A 152 23.00 11.38 0.90
CA VAL A 152 21.83 11.02 0.08
C VAL A 152 21.87 11.70 -1.29
N LEU A 153 22.19 13.00 -1.33
CA LEU A 153 22.33 13.76 -2.57
C LEU A 153 23.48 13.22 -3.42
N THR A 154 24.63 12.91 -2.80
CA THR A 154 25.78 12.36 -3.49
C THR A 154 25.45 11.00 -4.12
N ASP A 155 24.82 10.07 -3.37
CA ASP A 155 24.41 8.76 -3.87
C ASP A 155 23.47 8.88 -5.09
N LYS A 156 22.59 9.89 -5.08
CA LYS A 156 21.62 10.12 -6.16
C LYS A 156 22.26 10.73 -7.39
N PHE A 157 23.13 11.72 -7.21
CA PHE A 157 23.63 12.54 -8.31
C PHE A 157 25.01 12.14 -8.84
N ALA A 158 25.82 11.38 -8.08
CA ALA A 158 27.14 10.94 -8.54
C ALA A 158 27.13 10.23 -9.90
N ARG A 159 26.08 9.41 -10.15
CA ARG A 159 25.90 8.72 -11.43
C ARG A 159 25.58 9.63 -12.61
N LYS A 160 25.22 10.89 -12.35
CA LYS A 160 24.91 11.90 -13.39
C LYS A 160 26.11 12.78 -13.74
N GLY A 161 27.25 12.56 -13.09
CA GLY A 161 28.51 13.26 -13.30
C GLY A 161 28.73 14.43 -12.33
N ASP A 162 30.00 14.75 -12.09
CA ASP A 162 30.45 15.72 -11.07
C ASP A 162 29.85 17.12 -11.26
N LYS A 163 29.67 17.56 -12.51
CA LYS A 163 29.08 18.88 -12.77
C LYS A 163 27.68 19.01 -12.20
N ILE A 164 26.85 17.97 -12.34
CA ILE A 164 25.47 17.95 -11.83
C ILE A 164 25.48 17.82 -10.32
N LEU A 165 26.32 16.96 -9.77
CA LEU A 165 26.47 16.79 -8.33
C LEU A 165 26.88 18.12 -7.67
N ASN A 166 27.96 18.75 -8.13
CA ASN A 166 28.47 19.98 -7.55
C ASN A 166 27.48 21.12 -7.61
N LEU A 167 26.73 21.26 -8.71
CA LEU A 167 25.69 22.26 -8.86
C LEU A 167 24.54 22.07 -7.84
N ASN A 168 24.13 20.83 -7.58
CA ASN A 168 23.10 20.55 -6.59
C ASN A 168 23.60 20.78 -5.15
N LEU A 169 24.84 20.42 -4.84
CA LEU A 169 25.45 20.70 -3.55
C LEU A 169 25.66 22.21 -3.30
N GLU A 170 26.03 22.97 -4.34
CA GLU A 170 26.12 24.43 -4.27
C GLU A 170 24.76 25.06 -4.00
N ALA A 171 23.72 24.62 -4.69
CA ALA A 171 22.36 25.11 -4.46
C ALA A 171 21.86 24.78 -3.04
N PHE A 172 22.15 23.58 -2.54
CA PHE A 172 21.86 23.16 -1.18
C PHE A 172 22.58 24.06 -0.17
N ALA A 173 23.89 24.30 -0.34
CA ALA A 173 24.67 25.16 0.54
C ALA A 173 24.12 26.61 0.56
N LYS A 174 23.73 27.17 -0.59
CA LYS A 174 23.07 28.48 -0.65
C LYS A 174 21.75 28.52 0.09
N GLY A 175 20.93 27.48 -0.06
CA GLY A 175 19.69 27.37 0.70
C GLY A 175 19.90 27.32 2.20
N LYS A 176 20.94 26.60 2.65
CA LYS A 176 21.35 26.58 4.07
C LYS A 176 21.78 27.94 4.58
N GLU A 177 22.60 28.70 3.83
CA GLU A 177 22.99 30.07 4.19
C GLU A 177 21.75 30.97 4.36
N LEU A 178 20.80 30.90 3.43
CA LEU A 178 19.56 31.66 3.47
C LEU A 178 18.67 31.28 4.66
N GLY A 179 18.48 29.96 4.91
CA GLY A 179 17.73 29.49 6.07
C GLY A 179 18.36 29.92 7.41
N ALA A 180 19.69 29.86 7.54
CA ALA A 180 20.42 30.26 8.74
C ALA A 180 20.36 31.75 9.03
N ALA A 181 20.02 32.59 8.05
CA ALA A 181 19.83 34.02 8.23
C ALA A 181 18.53 34.39 8.97
N HIS A 182 17.61 33.48 9.12
CA HIS A 182 16.35 33.68 9.83
C HIS A 182 16.47 33.35 11.30
N GLU A 183 15.88 34.18 12.15
CA GLU A 183 15.65 33.85 13.55
C GLU A 183 14.53 32.80 13.65
N LYS A 184 14.84 31.65 14.22
CA LYS A 184 13.88 30.58 14.40
C LYS A 184 12.99 30.82 15.62
N THR A 185 11.70 30.98 15.41
CA THR A 185 10.71 31.30 16.46
C THR A 185 9.71 30.17 16.72
N ASP A 186 9.58 29.22 15.80
CA ASP A 186 8.76 28.01 15.98
C ASP A 186 9.52 26.91 16.78
N PRO A 187 8.81 25.96 17.41
CA PRO A 187 9.42 24.88 18.20
C PRO A 187 9.80 23.65 17.37
N TYR A 188 9.50 23.63 16.06
CA TYR A 188 9.57 22.42 15.25
C TYR A 188 11.01 22.05 14.88
N ARG A 189 11.34 20.78 15.08
CA ARG A 189 12.61 20.19 14.65
C ARG A 189 12.42 18.68 14.45
N VAL A 190 13.20 18.12 13.55
CA VAL A 190 13.36 16.67 13.42
C VAL A 190 13.95 16.14 14.72
N ALA A 191 13.49 14.98 15.18
CA ALA A 191 14.02 14.34 16.38
C ALA A 191 15.52 14.04 16.22
N ASP A 192 16.22 13.99 17.36
CA ASP A 192 17.66 13.71 17.37
C ASP A 192 17.94 12.30 16.77
N PRO A 193 19.08 12.13 16.10
CA PRO A 193 19.48 10.84 15.53
C PRO A 193 19.43 9.70 16.55
N GLN A 194 18.79 8.59 16.19
CA GLN A 194 18.67 7.39 17.03
C GLN A 194 19.79 6.35 16.77
N GLY A 195 20.75 6.71 15.92
CA GLY A 195 21.80 5.81 15.44
C GLY A 195 21.35 4.98 14.22
N ALA A 196 22.32 4.44 13.50
CA ALA A 196 22.00 3.60 12.34
C ALA A 196 21.30 2.31 12.79
N LYS A 197 20.17 2.02 12.19
CA LYS A 197 19.42 0.76 12.36
C LYS A 197 19.51 -0.06 11.07
N ASP A 198 19.38 -1.38 11.17
CA ASP A 198 19.23 -2.25 9.99
C ASP A 198 17.76 -2.17 9.52
N VAL A 199 17.48 -1.10 8.79
CA VAL A 199 16.14 -0.82 8.23
C VAL A 199 16.26 -0.52 6.74
N ILE A 200 15.21 -0.86 6.02
CA ILE A 200 14.99 -0.36 4.66
C ILE A 200 13.93 0.74 4.67
N ILE A 201 14.00 1.59 3.67
CA ILE A 201 12.97 2.57 3.35
C ILE A 201 12.53 2.34 1.91
N ILE A 202 11.26 2.01 1.70
CA ILE A 202 10.73 1.56 0.41
C ILE A 202 9.26 1.95 0.29
N ASP A 203 8.74 2.09 -0.92
CA ASP A 203 7.32 2.29 -1.17
C ASP A 203 6.53 0.96 -1.25
N GLY A 204 5.21 1.02 -1.06
CA GLY A 204 4.36 -0.17 -0.99
C GLY A 204 4.38 -1.03 -2.27
N ASN A 205 4.41 -0.43 -3.45
CA ASN A 205 4.53 -1.18 -4.70
C ASN A 205 5.86 -1.91 -4.83
N SER A 206 6.95 -1.24 -4.46
CA SER A 206 8.27 -1.87 -4.41
C SER A 206 8.35 -2.96 -3.34
N ALA A 207 7.63 -2.80 -2.24
CA ALA A 207 7.50 -3.80 -1.17
C ALA A 207 6.75 -5.05 -1.66
N VAL A 208 5.65 -4.89 -2.42
CA VAL A 208 4.99 -6.02 -3.12
C VAL A 208 5.99 -6.74 -4.03
N GLY A 209 6.75 -6.00 -4.83
CA GLY A 209 7.79 -6.57 -5.69
C GLY A 209 8.88 -7.32 -4.91
N LEU A 210 9.30 -6.78 -3.77
CA LEU A 210 10.27 -7.43 -2.87
C LEU A 210 9.70 -8.72 -2.29
N GLY A 211 8.47 -8.69 -1.77
CA GLY A 211 7.77 -9.87 -1.27
C GLY A 211 7.64 -10.96 -2.34
N ALA A 212 7.32 -10.59 -3.58
CA ALA A 212 7.27 -11.52 -4.70
C ALA A 212 8.61 -12.21 -4.96
N ILE A 213 9.72 -11.46 -4.91
CA ILE A 213 11.07 -12.01 -5.08
C ILE A 213 11.45 -12.95 -3.92
N ILE A 214 11.13 -12.58 -2.67
CA ILE A 214 11.35 -13.42 -1.48
C ILE A 214 10.50 -14.68 -1.57
N GLY A 215 9.22 -14.57 -1.94
CA GLY A 215 8.26 -15.67 -2.07
C GLY A 215 8.58 -16.68 -3.20
N GLY A 216 9.66 -16.45 -3.95
CA GLY A 216 10.12 -17.38 -4.98
C GLY A 216 9.36 -17.26 -6.30
N LEU A 217 8.91 -16.06 -6.65
CA LEU A 217 8.26 -15.80 -7.94
C LEU A 217 9.12 -16.25 -9.12
N ASP A 218 8.54 -17.01 -10.04
CA ASP A 218 9.18 -17.44 -11.29
C ASP A 218 8.72 -16.61 -12.50
N PHE A 219 7.45 -16.21 -12.51
CA PHE A 219 6.82 -15.58 -13.67
C PHE A 219 5.92 -14.42 -13.26
N PHE A 220 6.12 -13.29 -13.92
CA PHE A 220 5.29 -12.10 -13.76
C PHE A 220 4.79 -11.61 -15.12
N SER A 221 3.50 -11.37 -15.24
CA SER A 221 2.93 -10.70 -16.41
C SER A 221 1.98 -9.60 -15.98
N ALA A 222 2.11 -8.41 -16.56
CA ALA A 222 1.20 -7.31 -16.28
C ALA A 222 1.06 -6.36 -17.46
N TYR A 223 -0.08 -5.69 -17.54
CA TYR A 223 -0.30 -4.50 -18.34
C TYR A 223 -0.07 -3.25 -17.46
N PRO A 224 0.68 -2.24 -17.92
CA PRO A 224 0.96 -1.05 -17.12
C PRO A 224 -0.32 -0.26 -16.80
N ILE A 225 -0.64 -0.14 -15.53
CA ILE A 225 -1.77 0.64 -15.04
C ILE A 225 -1.41 1.36 -13.74
N THR A 226 -1.78 2.65 -13.61
CA THR A 226 -1.62 3.41 -12.37
C THR A 226 -2.67 2.94 -11.34
N PRO A 227 -2.28 2.70 -10.06
CA PRO A 227 -0.96 2.91 -9.46
C PRO A 227 -0.03 1.69 -9.45
N ALA A 228 -0.40 0.53 -10.01
CA ALA A 228 0.32 -0.75 -9.90
C ALA A 228 1.63 -0.84 -10.72
N THR A 229 1.89 0.09 -11.64
CA THR A 229 3.04 0.00 -12.57
C THR A 229 4.39 -0.15 -11.87
N GLU A 230 4.57 0.43 -10.68
CA GLU A 230 5.84 0.38 -9.96
C GLU A 230 6.17 -1.03 -9.46
N VAL A 231 5.17 -1.90 -9.21
CA VAL A 231 5.37 -3.34 -8.93
C VAL A 231 6.12 -3.98 -10.10
N ALA A 232 5.61 -3.79 -11.32
CA ALA A 232 6.23 -4.34 -12.53
C ALA A 232 7.67 -3.81 -12.72
N LYS A 233 7.93 -2.52 -12.46
CA LYS A 233 9.28 -1.94 -12.55
C LYS A 233 10.25 -2.57 -11.55
N TYR A 234 9.82 -2.81 -10.31
CA TYR A 234 10.65 -3.48 -9.31
C TYR A 234 10.96 -4.91 -9.74
N VAL A 235 9.94 -5.67 -10.12
CA VAL A 235 10.08 -7.06 -10.58
C VAL A 235 10.97 -7.14 -11.82
N ALA A 236 10.82 -6.24 -12.82
CA ALA A 236 11.66 -6.18 -14.03
C ALA A 236 13.15 -6.01 -13.71
N LYS A 237 13.46 -5.28 -12.64
CA LYS A 237 14.85 -5.04 -12.22
C LYS A 237 15.47 -6.25 -11.51
N HIS A 238 14.67 -7.03 -10.79
CA HIS A 238 15.17 -8.04 -9.85
C HIS A 238 14.91 -9.48 -10.27
N LEU A 239 13.75 -9.79 -10.85
CA LEU A 239 13.34 -11.16 -11.20
C LEU A 239 14.27 -11.85 -12.23
N PRO A 240 14.72 -11.19 -13.32
CA PRO A 240 15.62 -11.83 -14.28
C PRO A 240 16.96 -12.26 -13.69
N LYS A 241 17.44 -11.59 -12.64
CA LYS A 241 18.67 -11.93 -11.94
C LYS A 241 18.59 -13.26 -11.18
N ARG A 242 17.38 -13.77 -10.95
CA ARG A 242 17.09 -15.05 -10.31
C ARG A 242 16.60 -16.11 -11.31
N GLY A 243 16.68 -15.83 -12.62
CA GLY A 243 16.27 -16.75 -13.67
C GLY A 243 14.76 -16.75 -13.96
N GLY A 244 13.99 -15.85 -13.33
CA GLY A 244 12.57 -15.69 -13.60
C GLY A 244 12.31 -14.82 -14.83
N THR A 245 11.07 -14.81 -15.27
CA THR A 245 10.60 -14.12 -16.49
C THR A 245 9.56 -13.07 -16.18
N LEU A 246 9.71 -11.88 -16.78
CA LEU A 246 8.68 -10.85 -16.77
C LEU A 246 8.23 -10.57 -18.20
N ILE A 247 6.91 -10.47 -18.40
CA ILE A 247 6.29 -10.08 -19.66
C ILE A 247 5.41 -8.85 -19.43
N GLN A 248 5.58 -7.83 -20.27
CA GLN A 248 4.58 -6.78 -20.41
C GLN A 248 3.57 -7.22 -21.45
N ALA A 249 2.35 -7.50 -21.01
CA ALA A 249 1.25 -7.91 -21.88
C ALA A 249 0.62 -6.73 -22.62
N GLU A 250 -0.17 -7.01 -23.65
CA GLU A 250 -0.90 -6.00 -24.43
C GLU A 250 -2.15 -5.48 -23.69
N ASP A 251 -2.72 -6.27 -22.78
CA ASP A 251 -3.84 -5.93 -21.92
C ASP A 251 -3.89 -6.86 -20.68
N GLU A 252 -4.85 -6.62 -19.78
CA GLU A 252 -5.00 -7.39 -18.55
C GLU A 252 -5.53 -8.81 -18.80
N ILE A 253 -6.32 -9.03 -19.86
CA ILE A 253 -6.83 -10.36 -20.24
C ILE A 253 -5.67 -11.25 -20.66
N ALA A 254 -4.80 -10.74 -21.54
CA ALA A 254 -3.59 -11.44 -21.94
C ALA A 254 -2.65 -11.69 -20.75
N SER A 255 -2.53 -10.69 -19.86
CA SER A 255 -1.69 -10.78 -18.65
C SER A 255 -2.10 -11.93 -17.75
N ILE A 256 -3.38 -12.00 -17.35
CA ILE A 256 -3.86 -13.04 -16.44
C ILE A 256 -3.85 -14.42 -17.10
N ALA A 257 -4.10 -14.52 -18.43
CA ALA A 257 -4.00 -15.77 -19.17
C ALA A 257 -2.55 -16.31 -19.21
N GLN A 258 -1.57 -15.42 -19.34
CA GLN A 258 -0.14 -15.79 -19.28
C GLN A 258 0.26 -16.26 -17.86
N VAL A 259 -0.26 -15.62 -16.81
CA VAL A 259 -0.07 -16.08 -15.42
C VAL A 259 -0.65 -17.48 -15.21
N LEU A 260 -1.87 -17.72 -15.69
CA LEU A 260 -2.49 -19.05 -15.64
C LEU A 260 -1.64 -20.10 -16.37
N GLY A 261 -1.22 -19.80 -17.60
CA GLY A 261 -0.41 -20.72 -18.40
C GLY A 261 0.95 -21.04 -17.78
N ALA A 262 1.64 -20.02 -17.23
CA ALA A 262 2.89 -20.20 -16.52
C ALA A 262 2.72 -21.03 -15.24
N SER A 263 1.66 -20.76 -14.49
CA SER A 263 1.35 -21.53 -13.29
C SER A 263 0.98 -22.97 -13.62
N TYR A 264 0.17 -23.20 -14.65
CA TYR A 264 -0.14 -24.55 -15.13
C TYR A 264 1.13 -25.32 -15.55
N ALA A 265 2.11 -24.62 -16.10
CA ALA A 265 3.43 -25.16 -16.44
C ALA A 265 4.38 -25.33 -15.23
N GLY A 266 3.88 -25.20 -14.01
CA GLY A 266 4.62 -25.48 -12.78
C GLY A 266 5.37 -24.30 -12.18
N LYS A 267 5.14 -23.07 -12.65
CA LYS A 267 5.79 -21.84 -12.16
C LYS A 267 4.98 -21.15 -11.08
N LYS A 268 5.63 -20.53 -10.09
CA LYS A 268 4.99 -19.53 -9.24
C LYS A 268 4.76 -18.27 -10.08
N ALA A 269 3.52 -17.88 -10.22
CA ALA A 269 3.14 -16.83 -11.16
C ALA A 269 2.19 -15.80 -10.53
N MET A 270 2.40 -14.52 -10.86
CA MET A 270 1.54 -13.45 -10.40
C MET A 270 1.39 -12.32 -11.43
N THR A 271 0.39 -11.49 -11.19
CA THR A 271 0.19 -10.19 -11.84
C THR A 271 -0.10 -9.12 -10.81
N ALA A 272 0.06 -7.86 -11.20
CA ALA A 272 -0.41 -6.70 -10.45
C ALA A 272 -1.19 -5.77 -11.38
N THR A 273 -2.32 -5.26 -10.88
CA THR A 273 -3.25 -4.44 -11.65
C THR A 273 -3.96 -3.42 -10.73
N SER A 274 -5.00 -2.79 -11.21
CA SER A 274 -5.92 -1.92 -10.48
C SER A 274 -7.36 -2.30 -10.83
N GLY A 275 -8.36 -1.79 -10.15
CA GLY A 275 -9.77 -2.14 -10.32
C GLY A 275 -10.25 -2.34 -11.76
N PRO A 276 -9.97 -1.42 -12.72
CA PRO A 276 -10.35 -1.65 -14.12
C PRO A 276 -9.77 -2.93 -14.73
N GLY A 277 -8.50 -3.23 -14.42
CA GLY A 277 -7.86 -4.44 -14.91
C GLY A 277 -8.36 -5.70 -14.19
N LEU A 278 -8.63 -5.63 -12.87
CA LEU A 278 -9.24 -6.73 -12.13
C LEU A 278 -10.62 -7.08 -12.71
N ALA A 279 -11.41 -6.08 -13.13
CA ALA A 279 -12.68 -6.29 -13.79
C ALA A 279 -12.53 -7.06 -15.12
N LEU A 280 -11.49 -6.77 -15.92
CA LEU A 280 -11.19 -7.50 -17.14
C LEU A 280 -10.68 -8.94 -16.89
N MET A 281 -10.08 -9.19 -15.73
CA MET A 281 -9.57 -10.51 -15.34
C MET A 281 -10.65 -11.47 -14.80
N SER A 282 -11.86 -10.99 -14.55
CA SER A 282 -12.91 -11.74 -13.82
C SER A 282 -13.23 -13.09 -14.41
N GLU A 283 -13.33 -13.21 -15.75
CA GLU A 283 -13.59 -14.49 -16.43
C GLU A 283 -12.44 -15.46 -16.20
N MET A 284 -11.21 -15.01 -16.38
CA MET A 284 -10.04 -15.86 -16.25
C MET A 284 -9.80 -16.33 -14.79
N LEU A 285 -10.19 -15.54 -13.79
CA LEU A 285 -10.21 -15.99 -12.38
C LEU A 285 -11.13 -17.20 -12.18
N GLY A 286 -12.25 -17.28 -12.92
CA GLY A 286 -13.09 -18.47 -12.98
C GLY A 286 -12.34 -19.68 -13.57
N MET A 287 -11.49 -19.47 -14.59
CA MET A 287 -10.66 -20.53 -15.16
C MET A 287 -9.59 -21.04 -14.17
N PHE A 288 -8.97 -20.16 -13.36
CA PHE A 288 -8.08 -20.58 -12.26
C PHE A 288 -8.81 -21.50 -11.27
N THR A 289 -10.05 -21.14 -10.91
CA THR A 289 -10.89 -21.94 -10.00
C THR A 289 -11.26 -23.28 -10.63
N MET A 290 -11.67 -23.30 -11.89
CA MET A 290 -12.09 -24.51 -12.59
C MET A 290 -10.92 -25.46 -12.81
N SER A 291 -9.75 -24.96 -13.18
CA SER A 291 -8.53 -25.77 -13.38
C SER A 291 -7.79 -26.07 -12.08
N GLU A 292 -8.23 -25.53 -10.95
CA GLU A 292 -7.57 -25.60 -9.65
C GLU A 292 -6.07 -25.24 -9.74
N THR A 293 -5.78 -24.13 -10.43
CA THR A 293 -4.42 -23.67 -10.70
C THR A 293 -4.08 -22.52 -9.76
N PRO A 294 -2.90 -22.52 -9.12
CA PRO A 294 -2.43 -21.41 -8.28
C PRO A 294 -2.26 -20.12 -9.06
N GLY A 295 -2.56 -18.97 -8.45
CA GLY A 295 -2.22 -17.66 -9.02
C GLY A 295 -2.46 -16.52 -8.06
N LEU A 296 -1.57 -15.53 -8.07
CA LEU A 296 -1.69 -14.35 -7.26
C LEU A 296 -1.98 -13.11 -8.13
N VAL A 297 -3.01 -12.37 -7.75
CA VAL A 297 -3.32 -11.05 -8.31
C VAL A 297 -3.19 -10.02 -7.20
N VAL A 298 -2.38 -8.99 -7.41
CA VAL A 298 -2.33 -7.82 -6.53
C VAL A 298 -3.14 -6.71 -7.18
N ASP A 299 -4.23 -6.33 -6.54
CA ASP A 299 -5.06 -5.19 -6.93
C ASP A 299 -4.67 -3.97 -6.12
N VAL A 300 -4.07 -2.99 -6.80
CA VAL A 300 -3.72 -1.70 -6.22
C VAL A 300 -4.87 -0.74 -6.51
N GLN A 301 -5.81 -0.65 -5.60
CA GLN A 301 -7.08 0.06 -5.76
C GLN A 301 -6.90 1.56 -5.96
N ARG A 302 -7.76 2.13 -6.79
CA ARG A 302 -7.85 3.58 -7.06
C ARG A 302 -9.31 4.02 -7.16
N GLY A 303 -9.56 5.33 -7.14
CA GLY A 303 -10.91 5.85 -7.34
C GLY A 303 -11.52 5.42 -8.67
N GLY A 304 -12.67 4.75 -8.61
CA GLY A 304 -13.49 4.33 -9.75
C GLY A 304 -14.70 5.25 -9.95
N PRO A 305 -15.68 4.85 -10.81
CA PRO A 305 -15.66 3.73 -11.76
C PRO A 305 -14.89 4.03 -13.07
N SER A 306 -14.69 3.02 -13.92
CA SER A 306 -13.96 3.11 -15.20
C SER A 306 -12.51 3.60 -14.97
N THR A 307 -12.00 4.53 -15.79
CA THR A 307 -10.68 5.15 -15.57
C THR A 307 -10.63 5.92 -14.25
N GLY A 308 -11.74 6.53 -13.85
CA GLY A 308 -11.95 7.18 -12.56
C GLY A 308 -10.90 8.21 -12.21
N LEU A 309 -10.28 8.04 -11.06
CA LEU A 309 -9.25 8.90 -10.49
C LEU A 309 -7.91 8.13 -10.39
N PRO A 310 -7.11 8.03 -11.47
CA PRO A 310 -5.97 7.10 -11.53
C PRO A 310 -4.90 7.28 -10.44
N THR A 311 -4.74 8.51 -9.95
CA THR A 311 -3.73 8.87 -8.95
C THR A 311 -4.33 9.15 -7.57
N LYS A 312 -5.59 8.80 -7.37
CA LYS A 312 -6.31 9.03 -6.10
C LYS A 312 -6.69 7.72 -5.45
N HIS A 313 -6.61 7.73 -4.13
CA HIS A 313 -6.82 6.59 -3.27
C HIS A 313 -8.30 6.29 -3.04
N GLU A 314 -8.70 5.02 -3.18
CA GLU A 314 -9.96 4.46 -2.68
C GLU A 314 -9.78 2.98 -2.32
N GLN A 315 -10.73 2.42 -1.55
CA GLN A 315 -10.84 1.00 -1.16
C GLN A 315 -12.19 0.47 -1.70
N SER A 316 -12.40 0.61 -3.03
CA SER A 316 -13.73 0.40 -3.65
C SER A 316 -13.85 -0.89 -4.47
N ASP A 317 -12.85 -1.78 -4.44
CA ASP A 317 -12.84 -3.01 -5.23
C ASP A 317 -13.11 -4.28 -4.41
N LEU A 318 -13.49 -4.16 -3.12
CA LEU A 318 -13.76 -5.31 -2.25
C LEU A 318 -14.89 -6.20 -2.79
N PHE A 319 -16.00 -5.60 -3.25
CA PHE A 319 -17.09 -6.35 -3.88
C PHE A 319 -16.64 -7.07 -5.15
N LEU A 320 -15.85 -6.40 -5.98
CA LEU A 320 -15.31 -6.99 -7.20
C LEU A 320 -14.37 -8.16 -6.88
N ALA A 321 -13.49 -8.00 -5.89
CA ALA A 321 -12.54 -9.02 -5.50
C ALA A 321 -13.24 -10.28 -4.95
N ILE A 322 -14.28 -10.12 -4.15
CA ILE A 322 -14.98 -11.26 -3.52
C ILE A 322 -16.03 -11.85 -4.47
N MET A 323 -16.88 -11.00 -5.09
CA MET A 323 -18.08 -11.43 -5.83
C MET A 323 -17.93 -11.31 -7.35
N GLY A 324 -16.87 -10.68 -7.85
CA GLY A 324 -16.68 -10.38 -9.27
C GLY A 324 -16.35 -11.61 -10.12
N ALA A 325 -17.32 -12.50 -10.32
CA ALA A 325 -17.21 -13.63 -11.24
C ALA A 325 -18.59 -14.02 -11.75
N HIS A 326 -18.64 -14.78 -12.85
CA HIS A 326 -19.83 -15.54 -13.22
C HIS A 326 -19.77 -16.93 -12.58
N GLY A 327 -20.90 -17.44 -12.13
CA GLY A 327 -20.98 -18.70 -11.40
C GLY A 327 -20.31 -18.68 -10.02
N ASP A 328 -20.29 -19.81 -9.37
CA ASP A 328 -19.70 -20.01 -8.04
C ASP A 328 -18.20 -20.26 -8.15
N SER A 329 -17.41 -19.19 -8.02
CA SER A 329 -15.95 -19.20 -8.22
C SER A 329 -15.22 -18.83 -6.93
N PRO A 330 -14.94 -19.81 -6.04
CA PRO A 330 -14.23 -19.55 -4.79
C PRO A 330 -12.80 -19.07 -5.02
N ARG A 331 -12.38 -18.12 -4.19
CA ARG A 331 -11.05 -17.50 -4.16
C ARG A 331 -10.72 -17.05 -2.77
N ILE A 332 -9.47 -16.70 -2.51
CA ILE A 332 -9.05 -16.12 -1.24
C ILE A 332 -8.72 -14.65 -1.48
N VAL A 333 -9.25 -13.77 -0.62
CA VAL A 333 -9.02 -12.32 -0.70
C VAL A 333 -8.37 -11.84 0.59
N LEU A 334 -7.22 -11.20 0.46
CA LEU A 334 -6.41 -10.67 1.53
C LEU A 334 -6.32 -9.15 1.42
N SER A 335 -6.03 -8.47 2.52
CA SER A 335 -5.69 -7.04 2.53
C SER A 335 -4.33 -6.80 3.18
N VAL A 336 -3.72 -5.64 2.88
CA VAL A 336 -2.44 -5.20 3.46
C VAL A 336 -2.64 -3.91 4.22
N GLU A 337 -2.01 -3.77 5.41
CA GLU A 337 -2.22 -2.63 6.28
C GLU A 337 -1.16 -1.54 6.18
N ASP A 338 0.09 -1.91 5.86
CA ASP A 338 1.22 -0.98 5.74
C ASP A 338 2.24 -1.47 4.70
N VAL A 339 3.34 -0.74 4.54
CA VAL A 339 4.37 -1.06 3.53
C VAL A 339 5.13 -2.34 3.88
N LYS A 340 5.38 -2.61 5.17
CA LYS A 340 6.00 -3.87 5.61
C LYS A 340 5.08 -5.05 5.28
N ASP A 341 3.81 -4.89 5.58
CA ASP A 341 2.79 -5.91 5.32
C ASP A 341 2.62 -6.21 3.83
N CYS A 342 2.90 -5.23 2.94
CA CYS A 342 2.98 -5.50 1.50
C CYS A 342 4.06 -6.55 1.15
N VAL A 343 5.18 -6.60 1.88
CA VAL A 343 6.19 -7.68 1.72
C VAL A 343 5.62 -8.99 2.23
N ASP A 344 5.19 -9.01 3.48
CA ASP A 344 4.80 -10.22 4.20
C ASP A 344 3.60 -10.91 3.52
N MET A 345 2.56 -10.15 3.20
CA MET A 345 1.34 -10.66 2.59
C MET A 345 1.53 -11.05 1.11
N THR A 346 2.52 -10.51 0.40
CA THR A 346 2.84 -10.99 -0.95
C THR A 346 3.50 -12.36 -0.90
N VAL A 347 4.41 -12.60 0.05
CA VAL A 347 4.97 -13.95 0.29
C VAL A 347 3.86 -14.91 0.68
N GLU A 348 3.02 -14.51 1.63
CA GLU A 348 1.90 -15.31 2.13
C GLU A 348 0.87 -15.60 1.03
N GLY A 349 0.51 -14.63 0.20
CA GLY A 349 -0.42 -14.82 -0.92
C GLY A 349 0.10 -15.81 -1.96
N LEU A 350 1.40 -15.80 -2.26
CA LEU A 350 2.03 -16.82 -3.11
C LEU A 350 1.98 -18.21 -2.47
N ASN A 351 2.26 -18.30 -1.17
CA ASN A 351 2.19 -19.56 -0.43
C ASN A 351 0.77 -20.12 -0.40
N ILE A 352 -0.21 -19.29 -0.08
CA ILE A 352 -1.63 -19.67 -0.05
C ILE A 352 -2.11 -20.15 -1.43
N ALA A 353 -1.73 -19.43 -2.51
CA ALA A 353 -2.08 -19.84 -3.85
C ALA A 353 -1.53 -21.24 -4.18
N GLU A 354 -0.27 -21.50 -3.86
CA GLU A 354 0.38 -22.81 -4.06
C GLU A 354 -0.25 -23.91 -3.19
N GLU A 355 -0.48 -23.62 -1.92
CA GLU A 355 -1.02 -24.58 -0.95
C GLU A 355 -2.45 -25.00 -1.30
N TYR A 356 -3.33 -24.04 -1.55
CA TYR A 356 -4.75 -24.30 -1.82
C TYR A 356 -5.06 -24.50 -3.30
N GLN A 357 -4.07 -24.32 -4.19
CA GLN A 357 -4.26 -24.42 -5.66
C GLN A 357 -5.50 -23.63 -6.12
N CYS A 358 -5.51 -22.33 -5.83
CA CYS A 358 -6.63 -21.44 -6.14
C CYS A 358 -6.14 -20.02 -6.48
N PRO A 359 -7.00 -19.17 -7.07
CA PRO A 359 -6.68 -17.77 -7.22
C PRO A 359 -6.72 -17.06 -5.86
N VAL A 360 -5.68 -16.24 -5.60
CA VAL A 360 -5.56 -15.36 -4.44
C VAL A 360 -5.53 -13.92 -4.94
N ILE A 361 -6.28 -13.04 -4.29
CA ILE A 361 -6.27 -11.59 -4.57
C ILE A 361 -5.78 -10.88 -3.31
N ILE A 362 -4.77 -10.01 -3.46
CA ILE A 362 -4.35 -9.07 -2.42
C ILE A 362 -4.89 -7.70 -2.79
N LEU A 363 -5.65 -7.10 -1.88
CA LEU A 363 -6.15 -5.73 -1.97
C LEU A 363 -5.15 -4.79 -1.29
N SER A 364 -4.36 -4.09 -2.10
CA SER A 364 -3.61 -2.90 -1.74
C SER A 364 -4.37 -1.67 -2.24
N ASP A 365 -3.82 -0.48 -2.07
CA ASP A 365 -4.45 0.75 -2.56
C ASP A 365 -3.42 1.84 -2.88
N GLY A 366 -3.88 2.91 -3.54
CA GLY A 366 -3.03 4.01 -3.98
C GLY A 366 -2.31 4.75 -2.83
N SER A 367 -2.87 4.74 -1.60
CA SER A 367 -2.20 5.33 -0.44
C SER A 367 -0.96 4.53 -0.08
N LEU A 368 -1.10 3.22 0.12
CA LEU A 368 0.03 2.34 0.41
C LEU A 368 1.02 2.26 -0.74
N ALA A 369 0.52 2.14 -1.98
CA ALA A 369 1.35 2.01 -3.17
C ALA A 369 2.41 3.10 -3.29
N PHE A 370 2.04 4.33 -2.95
CA PHE A 370 2.92 5.49 -3.04
C PHE A 370 3.54 5.91 -1.72
N SER A 371 3.04 5.44 -0.59
CA SER A 371 3.64 5.71 0.72
C SER A 371 4.97 5.00 0.86
N THR A 372 5.94 5.70 1.43
CA THR A 372 7.24 5.16 1.79
C THR A 372 7.31 5.03 3.29
N GLN A 373 7.78 3.90 3.79
CA GLN A 373 7.89 3.62 5.22
C GLN A 373 9.23 2.97 5.56
N THR A 374 9.74 3.22 6.77
CA THR A 374 10.86 2.50 7.36
C THR A 374 10.38 1.26 8.09
N PHE A 375 11.08 0.15 7.91
CA PHE A 375 10.89 -1.06 8.72
C PHE A 375 12.17 -1.91 8.71
N PRO A 376 12.35 -2.87 9.65
CA PRO A 376 13.51 -3.74 9.67
C PRO A 376 13.74 -4.43 8.33
N THR A 377 15.01 -4.52 7.91
CA THR A 377 15.37 -5.22 6.67
C THR A 377 14.87 -6.66 6.74
N PRO A 378 14.01 -7.11 5.81
CA PRO A 378 13.50 -8.47 5.83
C PRO A 378 14.63 -9.49 5.62
N ASP A 379 14.73 -10.48 6.49
CA ASP A 379 15.61 -11.63 6.27
C ASP A 379 14.85 -12.65 5.40
N PRO A 380 15.28 -12.91 4.15
CA PRO A 380 14.61 -13.87 3.29
C PRO A 380 14.56 -15.29 3.86
N SER A 381 15.49 -15.65 4.76
CA SER A 381 15.52 -16.96 5.39
C SER A 381 14.48 -17.17 6.48
N SER A 382 13.87 -16.07 6.97
CA SER A 382 12.82 -16.13 7.98
C SER A 382 11.43 -16.45 7.40
N PHE A 383 11.29 -16.42 6.08
CA PHE A 383 10.02 -16.71 5.41
C PHE A 383 9.94 -18.19 5.02
N GLU A 384 8.84 -18.82 5.41
CA GLU A 384 8.48 -20.13 4.87
C GLU A 384 8.06 -19.98 3.41
N ILE A 385 8.55 -20.86 2.54
CA ILE A 385 8.21 -20.88 1.11
C ILE A 385 7.48 -22.18 0.79
N VAL A 386 6.19 -22.09 0.59
CA VAL A 386 5.34 -23.23 0.25
C VAL A 386 5.29 -23.41 -1.27
N ASN A 387 5.34 -24.66 -1.70
CA ASN A 387 5.13 -25.05 -3.11
C ASN A 387 3.94 -26.00 -3.19
N ARG A 388 3.27 -25.99 -4.35
CA ARG A 388 2.12 -26.87 -4.60
C ARG A 388 2.44 -28.34 -4.42
N LYS A 389 1.44 -29.09 -3.97
CA LYS A 389 1.51 -30.54 -3.86
C LYS A 389 1.76 -31.15 -5.25
N ARG A 390 2.88 -31.89 -5.38
CA ARG A 390 3.29 -32.52 -6.63
C ARG A 390 2.91 -33.98 -6.64
N TRP A 391 2.50 -34.48 -7.83
CA TRP A 391 2.34 -35.92 -8.05
C TRP A 391 3.71 -36.60 -8.04
N ASP A 392 3.82 -37.71 -7.33
CA ASP A 392 5.06 -38.47 -7.12
C ASP A 392 5.46 -39.36 -8.31
N GLY A 393 4.58 -39.51 -9.30
CA GLY A 393 4.81 -40.34 -10.49
C GLY A 393 4.35 -41.80 -10.33
N GLU A 394 3.70 -42.12 -9.22
CA GLU A 394 3.21 -43.49 -8.95
C GLU A 394 1.70 -43.63 -9.19
N GLY A 395 1.28 -44.79 -9.70
CA GLY A 395 -0.11 -45.12 -9.94
C GLY A 395 -0.74 -44.42 -11.16
N GLU A 396 -2.07 -44.41 -11.20
CA GLU A 396 -2.85 -43.68 -12.21
C GLU A 396 -3.01 -42.22 -11.79
N TYR A 397 -2.58 -41.28 -12.64
CA TYR A 397 -2.71 -39.87 -12.36
C TYR A 397 -4.13 -39.35 -12.57
N LYS A 398 -4.69 -38.70 -11.55
CA LYS A 398 -5.96 -38.00 -11.58
C LYS A 398 -5.77 -36.55 -11.12
N ARG A 399 -5.80 -35.63 -12.08
CA ARG A 399 -5.54 -34.19 -11.80
C ARG A 399 -6.48 -33.62 -10.74
N TYR A 400 -7.70 -34.10 -10.65
CA TYR A 400 -8.74 -33.60 -9.75
C TYR A 400 -9.22 -34.65 -8.76
N GLU A 401 -8.31 -35.54 -8.34
CA GLU A 401 -8.56 -36.57 -7.35
C GLU A 401 -9.18 -36.00 -6.07
N MET A 402 -10.17 -36.75 -5.53
CA MET A 402 -10.77 -36.40 -4.23
C MET A 402 -9.89 -36.93 -3.11
N THR A 403 -8.95 -36.10 -2.65
CA THR A 403 -8.07 -36.37 -1.51
C THR A 403 -8.72 -35.95 -0.20
N ASP A 404 -8.23 -36.42 0.95
CA ASP A 404 -8.76 -36.06 2.28
C ASP A 404 -8.71 -34.56 2.56
N ASP A 405 -7.65 -33.90 2.08
CA ASP A 405 -7.45 -32.44 2.18
C ASP A 405 -8.08 -31.64 1.02
N LEU A 406 -8.69 -32.34 0.05
CA LEU A 406 -9.27 -31.79 -1.18
C LEU A 406 -8.27 -31.05 -2.09
N ILE A 407 -6.94 -31.21 -1.83
CA ILE A 407 -5.85 -30.62 -2.62
C ILE A 407 -5.21 -31.72 -3.46
N SER A 408 -5.61 -31.80 -4.73
CA SER A 408 -5.12 -32.84 -5.65
C SER A 408 -3.65 -32.58 -6.04
N PRO A 409 -2.80 -33.61 -6.12
CA PRO A 409 -1.43 -33.46 -6.61
C PRO A 409 -1.39 -32.98 -8.06
N MET A 410 -0.45 -32.09 -8.39
CA MET A 410 -0.24 -31.57 -9.75
C MET A 410 0.94 -32.25 -10.44
N ALA A 411 0.76 -32.70 -11.67
CA ALA A 411 1.83 -33.06 -12.57
C ALA A 411 2.07 -31.93 -13.58
N ASP A 412 3.32 -31.48 -13.70
CA ASP A 412 3.67 -30.48 -14.70
C ASP A 412 3.59 -31.09 -16.12
N PRO A 413 3.28 -30.30 -17.14
CA PRO A 413 3.31 -30.77 -18.53
C PRO A 413 4.66 -31.39 -18.87
N GLY A 414 4.62 -32.61 -19.45
CA GLY A 414 5.80 -33.40 -19.75
C GLY A 414 6.23 -34.40 -18.67
N THR A 415 5.61 -34.42 -17.50
CA THR A 415 5.84 -35.44 -16.48
C THR A 415 5.37 -36.81 -17.02
N LYS A 416 6.29 -37.79 -16.98
CA LYS A 416 5.97 -39.16 -17.46
C LYS A 416 4.83 -39.76 -16.63
N GLY A 417 3.77 -40.21 -17.29
CA GLY A 417 2.56 -40.76 -16.64
C GLY A 417 1.56 -39.67 -16.18
N GLY A 418 1.93 -38.40 -16.17
CA GLY A 418 1.08 -37.27 -15.74
C GLY A 418 0.18 -36.67 -16.84
N LEU A 419 -0.04 -37.39 -17.94
CA LEU A 419 -0.93 -36.92 -19.00
C LEU A 419 -2.37 -36.85 -18.52
N HIS A 420 -3.00 -35.71 -18.68
CA HIS A 420 -4.38 -35.45 -18.24
C HIS A 420 -5.06 -34.42 -19.14
N VAL A 421 -6.35 -34.29 -18.98
CA VAL A 421 -7.17 -33.25 -19.60
C VAL A 421 -7.37 -32.13 -18.59
N SER A 422 -7.17 -30.89 -19.01
CA SER A 422 -7.52 -29.69 -18.24
C SER A 422 -8.30 -28.73 -19.14
N THR A 423 -9.51 -28.41 -18.76
CA THR A 423 -10.41 -27.54 -19.53
C THR A 423 -11.20 -26.61 -18.61
N GLY A 424 -11.87 -25.60 -19.18
CA GLY A 424 -12.86 -24.79 -18.49
C GLY A 424 -14.22 -25.45 -18.32
N LEU A 425 -14.39 -26.70 -18.82
CA LEU A 425 -15.64 -27.46 -18.69
C LEU A 425 -15.68 -28.16 -17.33
N GLU A 426 -16.89 -28.44 -16.83
CA GLU A 426 -17.05 -29.30 -15.66
C GLU A 426 -16.54 -30.71 -15.95
N HIS A 427 -15.80 -31.27 -15.00
CA HIS A 427 -14.99 -32.47 -15.23
C HIS A 427 -15.04 -33.44 -14.03
N GLY A 428 -14.69 -34.70 -14.29
CA GLY A 428 -14.42 -35.68 -13.25
C GLY A 428 -12.97 -35.63 -12.76
N GLU A 429 -12.59 -36.56 -11.89
CA GLU A 429 -11.26 -36.65 -11.29
C GLU A 429 -10.11 -36.72 -12.31
N THR A 430 -10.31 -37.31 -13.48
CA THR A 430 -9.32 -37.42 -14.55
C THR A 430 -9.20 -36.16 -15.41
N GLY A 431 -10.07 -35.17 -15.20
CA GLY A 431 -10.17 -33.98 -16.04
C GLY A 431 -11.06 -34.14 -17.27
N ALA A 432 -11.50 -35.36 -17.59
CA ALA A 432 -12.44 -35.56 -18.68
C ALA A 432 -13.80 -34.89 -18.38
N PRO A 433 -14.44 -34.25 -19.38
CA PRO A 433 -15.74 -33.60 -19.20
C PRO A 433 -16.79 -34.57 -18.63
N LYS A 434 -17.53 -34.12 -17.60
CA LYS A 434 -18.55 -34.88 -16.91
C LYS A 434 -19.67 -33.96 -16.40
N TYR A 435 -20.82 -33.99 -17.06
CA TYR A 435 -21.91 -33.02 -16.90
C TYR A 435 -23.09 -33.52 -16.05
N THR A 436 -22.90 -34.58 -15.25
CA THR A 436 -24.00 -35.02 -14.39
C THR A 436 -24.17 -34.05 -13.20
N PRO A 437 -25.41 -33.82 -12.73
CA PRO A 437 -25.68 -32.96 -11.59
C PRO A 437 -24.86 -33.32 -10.35
N GLU A 438 -24.76 -34.63 -10.05
CA GLU A 438 -24.03 -35.13 -8.87
C GLU A 438 -22.54 -34.84 -8.95
N ASN A 439 -21.94 -34.92 -10.16
CA ASN A 439 -20.54 -34.59 -10.35
C ASN A 439 -20.30 -33.07 -10.20
N HIS A 440 -21.19 -32.25 -10.74
CA HIS A 440 -21.09 -30.81 -10.62
C HIS A 440 -21.16 -30.36 -9.14
N GLU A 441 -22.14 -30.91 -8.40
CA GLU A 441 -22.26 -30.64 -6.95
C GLU A 441 -21.00 -31.09 -6.18
N LEU A 442 -20.47 -32.27 -6.48
CA LEU A 442 -19.26 -32.81 -5.85
C LEU A 442 -18.04 -31.94 -6.10
N GLN A 443 -17.80 -31.54 -7.35
CA GLN A 443 -16.65 -30.71 -7.73
C GLN A 443 -16.79 -29.26 -7.19
N ALA A 444 -17.99 -28.69 -7.23
CA ALA A 444 -18.25 -27.38 -6.61
C ALA A 444 -17.95 -27.43 -5.11
N LYS A 445 -18.49 -28.46 -4.40
CA LYS A 445 -18.19 -28.65 -2.98
C LYS A 445 -16.69 -28.77 -2.70
N LYS A 446 -15.94 -29.54 -3.50
CA LYS A 446 -14.48 -29.66 -3.40
C LYS A 446 -13.81 -28.30 -3.47
N ARG A 447 -14.11 -27.51 -4.51
CA ARG A 447 -13.51 -26.20 -4.75
C ARG A 447 -13.78 -25.19 -3.62
N PHE A 448 -14.98 -25.23 -3.02
CA PHE A 448 -15.32 -24.39 -1.88
C PHE A 448 -14.71 -24.88 -0.56
N ASP A 449 -14.81 -26.18 -0.29
CA ASP A 449 -14.40 -26.72 1.00
C ASP A 449 -12.89 -26.69 1.20
N LYS A 450 -12.10 -26.87 0.12
CA LYS A 450 -10.63 -26.86 0.22
C LYS A 450 -10.04 -25.53 0.71
N ILE A 451 -10.74 -24.41 0.53
CA ILE A 451 -10.25 -23.10 0.97
C ILE A 451 -10.74 -22.70 2.37
N LYS A 452 -11.72 -23.42 2.94
CA LYS A 452 -12.28 -23.09 4.26
C LYS A 452 -11.23 -23.09 5.40
N PRO A 453 -10.25 -24.02 5.44
CA PRO A 453 -9.27 -24.07 6.53
C PRO A 453 -8.39 -22.81 6.64
N ILE A 454 -8.33 -21.97 5.61
CA ILE A 454 -7.58 -20.70 5.66
C ILE A 454 -8.04 -19.80 6.81
N VAL A 455 -9.32 -19.88 7.20
CA VAL A 455 -9.86 -19.09 8.31
C VAL A 455 -9.12 -19.37 9.62
N ASP A 456 -8.68 -20.63 9.84
CA ASP A 456 -7.96 -21.01 11.06
C ASP A 456 -6.55 -20.41 11.11
N ARG A 457 -5.89 -20.21 9.96
CA ARG A 457 -4.58 -19.55 9.86
C ARG A 457 -4.63 -18.09 10.32
N TYR A 458 -5.76 -17.41 10.13
CA TYR A 458 -5.98 -16.01 10.52
C TYR A 458 -6.70 -15.85 11.86
N ARG A 459 -6.63 -16.85 12.72
CA ARG A 459 -7.13 -16.81 14.11
C ARG A 459 -5.97 -16.73 15.09
N PRO A 460 -6.01 -15.79 16.08
CA PRO A 460 -7.01 -14.71 16.20
C PRO A 460 -6.77 -13.55 15.24
N VAL A 461 -7.85 -12.88 14.82
CA VAL A 461 -7.73 -11.56 14.18
C VAL A 461 -7.17 -10.56 15.19
N GLU A 462 -6.34 -9.64 14.74
CA GLU A 462 -5.75 -8.63 15.61
C GLU A 462 -6.81 -7.72 16.23
N ILE A 463 -6.76 -7.58 17.56
CA ILE A 463 -7.61 -6.69 18.34
C ILE A 463 -6.73 -5.74 19.14
N GLN A 464 -6.96 -4.45 18.98
CA GLN A 464 -6.34 -3.40 19.80
C GLN A 464 -7.27 -2.99 20.92
N GLY A 465 -6.78 -3.03 22.17
CA GLY A 465 -7.54 -2.69 23.37
C GLY A 465 -8.17 -3.92 24.03
N GLU A 466 -8.30 -3.85 25.34
CA GLU A 466 -8.77 -4.94 26.20
C GLU A 466 -10.14 -4.63 26.81
N GLY A 467 -10.84 -5.69 27.29
CA GLY A 467 -12.12 -5.60 27.98
C GLY A 467 -13.28 -5.25 27.07
N ASP A 468 -14.42 -4.87 27.66
CA ASP A 468 -15.58 -4.38 26.93
C ASP A 468 -15.36 -2.93 26.48
N ALA A 469 -15.96 -2.56 25.35
CA ALA A 469 -15.85 -1.24 24.76
C ALA A 469 -17.22 -0.62 24.48
N ASP A 470 -17.32 0.69 24.62
CA ASP A 470 -18.52 1.43 24.21
C ASP A 470 -18.63 1.50 22.68
N VAL A 471 -17.44 1.60 21.99
CA VAL A 471 -17.35 1.56 20.54
C VAL A 471 -16.23 0.60 20.11
N GLY A 472 -16.57 -0.35 19.26
CA GLY A 472 -15.63 -1.16 18.48
C GLY A 472 -15.47 -0.57 17.08
N ILE A 473 -14.24 -0.48 16.57
CA ILE A 473 -13.94 0.01 15.22
C ILE A 473 -13.40 -1.14 14.39
N ILE A 474 -14.12 -1.51 13.33
CA ILE A 474 -13.69 -2.54 12.37
C ILE A 474 -13.23 -1.85 11.10
N THR A 475 -12.00 -2.07 10.68
CA THR A 475 -11.48 -1.50 9.43
C THR A 475 -10.44 -2.41 8.79
N TRP A 476 -10.06 -2.11 7.55
CA TRP A 476 -9.14 -2.90 6.74
C TRP A 476 -8.21 -2.03 5.89
N GLY A 477 -7.18 -2.66 5.33
CA GLY A 477 -6.28 -2.00 4.39
C GLY A 477 -5.51 -0.84 5.02
N SER A 478 -5.18 0.15 4.21
CA SER A 478 -4.43 1.35 4.65
C SER A 478 -5.12 2.15 5.76
N THR A 479 -6.43 1.99 5.95
CA THR A 479 -7.18 2.66 7.01
C THR A 479 -6.83 2.13 8.40
N ILE A 480 -6.25 0.92 8.51
CA ILE A 480 -5.84 0.33 9.81
C ILE A 480 -4.87 1.24 10.56
N GLY A 481 -3.82 1.73 9.90
CA GLY A 481 -2.82 2.59 10.55
C GLY A 481 -3.41 3.88 11.13
N VAL A 482 -4.41 4.45 10.47
CA VAL A 482 -5.14 5.64 10.93
C VAL A 482 -6.01 5.32 12.14
N VAL A 483 -6.77 4.21 12.09
CA VAL A 483 -7.64 3.78 13.18
C VAL A 483 -6.81 3.35 14.40
N ARG A 484 -5.68 2.69 14.19
CA ARG A 484 -4.75 2.29 15.25
C ARG A 484 -4.32 3.49 16.09
N GLU A 485 -3.93 4.59 15.47
CA GLU A 485 -3.58 5.83 16.16
C GLU A 485 -4.81 6.49 16.83
N ALA A 486 -5.95 6.51 16.16
CA ALA A 486 -7.18 7.08 16.73
C ALA A 486 -7.62 6.32 18.00
N VAL A 487 -7.55 4.99 18.01
CA VAL A 487 -7.83 4.15 19.19
C VAL A 487 -6.84 4.46 20.32
N GLN A 488 -5.54 4.63 20.03
CA GLN A 488 -4.55 5.04 21.03
C GLN A 488 -4.90 6.39 21.67
N ARG A 489 -5.25 7.39 20.84
CA ARG A 489 -5.63 8.74 21.31
C ARG A 489 -6.89 8.71 22.18
N LEU A 490 -7.95 8.02 21.72
CA LEU A 490 -9.22 7.88 22.47
C LEU A 490 -9.03 7.17 23.81
N ARG A 491 -8.24 6.10 23.83
CA ARG A 491 -7.92 5.38 25.07
C ARG A 491 -7.06 6.20 26.02
N ALA A 492 -6.15 7.03 25.51
CA ALA A 492 -5.37 7.98 26.33
C ALA A 492 -6.25 9.04 26.99
N GLU A 493 -7.41 9.37 26.41
CA GLU A 493 -8.44 10.22 26.99
C GLU A 493 -9.38 9.46 27.96
N GLY A 494 -9.17 8.16 28.18
CA GLY A 494 -9.98 7.34 29.10
C GLY A 494 -11.24 6.72 28.49
N LEU A 495 -11.44 6.85 27.16
CA LEU A 495 -12.61 6.29 26.47
C LEU A 495 -12.42 4.78 26.19
N LYS A 496 -13.49 4.01 26.33
CA LYS A 496 -13.49 2.55 26.10
C LYS A 496 -13.72 2.26 24.62
N VAL A 497 -12.63 2.24 23.85
CA VAL A 497 -12.66 1.98 22.40
C VAL A 497 -11.71 0.84 22.06
N LYS A 498 -12.10 -0.01 21.10
CA LYS A 498 -11.30 -1.13 20.58
C LYS A 498 -11.23 -1.10 19.06
N GLY A 499 -10.12 -1.58 18.49
CA GLY A 499 -9.95 -1.81 17.07
C GLY A 499 -9.95 -3.29 16.73
N PHE A 500 -10.43 -3.66 15.52
CA PHE A 500 -10.42 -5.00 14.95
C PHE A 500 -9.93 -4.90 13.50
N TYR A 501 -8.84 -5.62 13.18
CA TYR A 501 -8.05 -5.43 11.97
C TYR A 501 -7.90 -6.73 11.16
N PRO A 502 -8.90 -7.10 10.34
CA PRO A 502 -8.85 -8.31 9.53
C PRO A 502 -7.89 -8.15 8.34
N LYS A 503 -7.06 -9.17 8.11
CA LYS A 503 -6.25 -9.32 6.89
C LYS A 503 -6.88 -10.28 5.89
N LEU A 504 -7.55 -11.34 6.38
CA LEU A 504 -8.37 -12.22 5.54
C LEU A 504 -9.75 -11.58 5.34
N MET A 505 -9.99 -11.12 4.11
CA MET A 505 -11.27 -10.51 3.73
C MET A 505 -12.27 -11.58 3.27
N TRP A 506 -11.77 -12.64 2.63
CA TRP A 506 -12.59 -13.76 2.20
C TRP A 506 -11.78 -15.07 2.09
N PRO A 507 -12.29 -16.23 2.59
CA PRO A 507 -13.52 -16.38 3.38
C PRO A 507 -13.51 -15.59 4.69
N MET A 508 -14.66 -14.98 5.05
CA MET A 508 -14.73 -14.15 6.26
C MET A 508 -14.67 -15.01 7.55
N PRO A 509 -13.82 -14.66 8.54
CA PRO A 509 -13.78 -15.32 9.84
C PRO A 509 -14.95 -14.89 10.76
N VAL A 510 -16.18 -15.25 10.38
CA VAL A 510 -17.46 -14.78 10.94
C VAL A 510 -17.48 -14.82 12.47
N GLU A 511 -17.10 -15.96 13.07
CA GLU A 511 -17.12 -16.14 14.54
C GLU A 511 -16.29 -15.08 15.27
N GLN A 512 -15.18 -14.63 14.70
CA GLN A 512 -14.32 -13.62 15.32
C GLN A 512 -14.91 -12.21 15.23
N TYR A 513 -15.57 -11.88 14.12
CA TYR A 513 -16.33 -10.64 13.99
C TYR A 513 -17.46 -10.58 15.02
N GLU A 514 -18.22 -11.68 15.17
CA GLU A 514 -19.33 -11.76 16.14
C GLU A 514 -18.82 -11.71 17.59
N ALA A 515 -17.75 -12.42 17.92
CA ALA A 515 -17.13 -12.40 19.23
C ALA A 515 -16.61 -10.99 19.60
N PHE A 516 -15.98 -10.29 18.65
CA PHE A 516 -15.56 -8.91 18.86
C PHE A 516 -16.76 -7.98 19.09
N ALA A 517 -17.78 -8.07 18.23
CA ALA A 517 -18.97 -7.22 18.34
C ALA A 517 -19.74 -7.45 19.64
N ALA A 518 -19.77 -8.68 20.16
CA ALA A 518 -20.43 -9.01 21.44
C ALA A 518 -19.81 -8.29 22.65
N THR A 519 -18.55 -7.81 22.53
CA THR A 519 -17.85 -7.03 23.58
C THR A 519 -17.93 -5.52 23.34
N CYS A 520 -18.74 -5.06 22.37
CA CYS A 520 -18.82 -3.66 21.98
C CYS A 520 -20.27 -3.16 22.00
N GLY A 521 -20.49 -1.96 22.54
CA GLY A 521 -21.83 -1.33 22.57
C GLY A 521 -22.30 -0.90 21.18
N LYS A 522 -21.41 -0.33 20.36
CA LYS A 522 -21.65 0.09 18.97
C LYS A 522 -20.47 -0.32 18.10
N ILE A 523 -20.72 -0.56 16.80
CA ILE A 523 -19.68 -0.91 15.82
C ILE A 523 -19.59 0.20 14.77
N LEU A 524 -18.41 0.83 14.66
CA LEU A 524 -18.07 1.81 13.63
C LEU A 524 -17.21 1.13 12.55
N VAL A 525 -17.52 1.39 11.26
CA VAL A 525 -16.78 0.80 10.13
C VAL A 525 -16.30 1.92 9.20
N PRO A 526 -15.08 2.46 9.39
CA PRO A 526 -14.50 3.44 8.48
C PRO A 526 -13.92 2.76 7.23
N GLU A 527 -14.27 3.30 6.05
CA GLU A 527 -13.84 2.81 4.73
C GLU A 527 -13.67 3.95 3.72
N VAL A 528 -12.64 3.86 2.88
CA VAL A 528 -12.43 4.84 1.79
C VAL A 528 -13.14 4.37 0.52
N ASN A 529 -14.46 4.34 0.57
CA ASN A 529 -15.36 4.12 -0.57
C ASN A 529 -16.74 4.71 -0.26
N TYR A 530 -17.56 4.90 -1.28
CA TYR A 530 -18.90 5.51 -1.11
C TYR A 530 -19.92 4.54 -0.50
N GLN A 531 -19.82 3.25 -0.80
CA GLN A 531 -20.88 2.27 -0.50
C GLN A 531 -20.78 1.65 0.90
N GLY A 532 -19.63 1.71 1.59
CA GLY A 532 -19.42 1.00 2.84
C GLY A 532 -19.37 -0.53 2.61
N GLN A 533 -18.49 -0.96 1.70
CA GLN A 533 -18.50 -2.33 1.19
C GLN A 533 -18.24 -3.38 2.28
N LEU A 534 -17.26 -3.13 3.19
CA LEU A 534 -17.04 -4.04 4.33
C LEU A 534 -18.23 -4.02 5.28
N SER A 535 -18.81 -2.85 5.56
CA SER A 535 -20.01 -2.76 6.40
C SER A 535 -21.19 -3.57 5.82
N HIS A 536 -21.32 -3.62 4.48
CA HIS A 536 -22.29 -4.48 3.80
C HIS A 536 -21.97 -5.97 4.01
N PHE A 537 -20.71 -6.39 3.82
CA PHE A 537 -20.31 -7.78 4.04
C PHE A 537 -20.53 -8.21 5.49
N ILE A 538 -20.16 -7.38 6.46
CA ILE A 538 -20.41 -7.68 7.88
C ILE A 538 -21.90 -7.95 8.11
N ARG A 539 -22.80 -7.14 7.55
CA ARG A 539 -24.25 -7.34 7.73
C ARG A 539 -24.81 -8.53 6.97
N SER A 540 -24.21 -8.92 5.85
CA SER A 540 -24.67 -10.09 5.06
C SER A 540 -24.17 -11.40 5.66
N GLU A 541 -22.92 -11.47 6.05
CA GLU A 541 -22.25 -12.70 6.46
C GLU A 541 -22.35 -13.00 7.97
N THR A 542 -22.63 -11.98 8.79
CA THR A 542 -22.66 -12.10 10.26
C THR A 542 -24.03 -11.75 10.86
N ASN A 543 -24.19 -11.98 12.14
CA ASN A 543 -25.36 -11.53 12.91
C ASN A 543 -25.28 -10.05 13.36
N ILE A 544 -24.20 -9.34 13.00
CA ILE A 544 -24.00 -7.92 13.32
C ILE A 544 -24.85 -7.04 12.40
N LYS A 545 -26.08 -6.72 12.81
CA LYS A 545 -27.03 -5.96 11.96
C LYS A 545 -26.94 -4.44 12.12
N SER A 546 -26.23 -3.94 13.14
CA SER A 546 -26.21 -2.52 13.53
C SER A 546 -24.85 -1.85 13.40
N SER A 547 -24.03 -2.22 12.39
CA SER A 547 -22.79 -1.50 12.09
C SER A 547 -23.08 -0.10 11.53
N ILE A 548 -22.29 0.89 11.97
CA ILE A 548 -22.35 2.29 11.55
C ILE A 548 -21.25 2.49 10.49
N PRO A 549 -21.62 2.63 9.21
CA PRO A 549 -20.62 2.95 8.19
C PRO A 549 -20.12 4.39 8.36
N TYR A 550 -18.81 4.60 8.17
CA TYR A 550 -18.22 5.91 8.05
C TYR A 550 -17.37 5.94 6.79
N THR A 551 -17.90 6.55 5.74
CA THR A 551 -17.34 6.47 4.39
C THR A 551 -16.87 7.80 3.88
N ILE A 552 -15.73 7.80 3.19
CA ILE A 552 -15.23 8.92 2.38
C ILE A 552 -14.83 8.40 0.99
N CYS A 553 -14.95 9.23 -0.06
CA CYS A 553 -14.63 8.85 -1.44
C CYS A 553 -13.99 10.00 -2.24
N GLY A 554 -13.29 10.89 -1.56
CA GLY A 554 -12.68 12.08 -2.18
C GLY A 554 -11.26 11.87 -2.70
N GLY A 555 -10.74 10.64 -2.74
CA GLY A 555 -9.39 10.33 -3.19
C GLY A 555 -8.28 10.66 -2.20
N LEU A 556 -8.63 10.93 -0.95
CA LEU A 556 -7.72 11.14 0.17
C LEU A 556 -8.00 10.13 1.28
N PRO A 557 -6.98 9.71 2.04
CA PRO A 557 -7.17 8.82 3.18
C PRO A 557 -7.85 9.54 4.36
N PHE A 558 -8.41 8.77 5.29
CA PHE A 558 -8.77 9.27 6.61
C PHE A 558 -7.57 9.84 7.34
N THR A 559 -7.86 10.74 8.30
CA THR A 559 -6.90 11.15 9.32
C THR A 559 -7.32 10.62 10.69
N PRO A 560 -6.38 10.46 11.64
CA PRO A 560 -6.72 10.04 13.01
C PRO A 560 -7.77 10.96 13.68
N ALA A 561 -7.69 12.27 13.46
CA ALA A 561 -8.65 13.23 14.01
C ALA A 561 -10.08 12.97 13.55
N MET A 562 -10.28 12.66 12.25
CA MET A 562 -11.61 12.33 11.70
C MET A 562 -12.24 11.14 12.42
N ILE A 563 -11.46 10.10 12.70
CA ILE A 563 -11.93 8.90 13.40
C ILE A 563 -12.23 9.22 14.87
N VAL A 564 -11.36 10.01 15.53
CA VAL A 564 -11.54 10.46 16.92
C VAL A 564 -12.82 11.26 17.05
N GLU A 565 -13.05 12.27 16.20
CA GLU A 565 -14.24 13.12 16.21
C GLU A 565 -15.51 12.29 16.00
N ARG A 566 -15.50 11.43 14.96
CA ARG A 566 -16.67 10.57 14.67
C ARG A 566 -16.98 9.62 15.80
N THR A 567 -15.96 9.05 16.45
CA THR A 567 -16.17 8.17 17.59
C THR A 567 -16.77 8.91 18.79
N LYS A 568 -16.30 10.14 19.08
CA LYS A 568 -16.88 11.00 20.14
C LYS A 568 -18.32 11.38 19.87
N GLU A 569 -18.67 11.69 18.62
CA GLU A 569 -20.07 11.94 18.22
C GLU A 569 -20.97 10.70 18.48
N ILE A 570 -20.47 9.50 18.25
CA ILE A 570 -21.21 8.25 18.51
C ILE A 570 -21.39 8.01 20.02
N LEU A 571 -20.45 8.46 20.84
CA LEU A 571 -20.48 8.31 22.29
C LEU A 571 -21.37 9.35 22.99
N SER A 572 -21.54 10.55 22.38
CA SER A 572 -22.44 11.60 22.86
C SER A 572 -23.92 11.25 22.63
#